data_8fd1f937cb54226fc9c5f46295f5a790
#
_entry.id   8fd1f937cb54226fc9c5f46295f5a790
#
_cell.length_a   1.000
_cell.length_b   1.000
_cell.length_c   1.000
_cell.angle_alpha   90.00
_cell.angle_beta   90.00
_cell.angle_gamma   90.00
#
_symmetry.space_group_name_H-M   'P 1'
#
loop_
_entity.id
_entity.type
_entity.pdbx_description
1 polymer ?
#
loop_
_entity_poly.entity_id
_entity_poly.type
_entity_poly.pdbx_seq_one_letter_code
_entity_poly.pdbx_strand_id
1 'polypeptide(L)'
;DCDTEILPASRLRRAKSYLDWVMPAYLRHPARERLAAEWEDGLPKQCVFSAEESAWRLSCMTKDEALQETAQEQKTAEEQRDFFAAWESPAEMTEERQAVFRILSWQYPHGKETRLPAKLSISEIKRKYQEEMTGEIIMPAHQEIRLPDFAEKRKLSSAEMGTAMHTFMEEADFRKKYTREEIDSLTAELVQRGRLTEEEGKYLRRRELLQFFESELAERLRGAERIEKERPFSVLMQPKELFFGEEYREVTDEILVNGIIDCYFTEKDVGILIDYKSDRIYDEEDLKARYRIQLELYRTALERTMGISIRET
;
A
#
# COMPACT_ATOMS: atom_id res chain seq x y z
N ASP A 1 -1.62 23.84 0.14
CA ASP A 1 -1.77 23.92 1.60
C ASP A 1 -0.45 23.72 2.38
N CYS A 2 0.65 24.25 1.84
CA CYS A 2 1.92 24.31 2.57
C CYS A 2 2.14 25.69 3.24
N ASP A 3 1.10 26.53 3.30
CA ASP A 3 1.16 27.88 3.87
C ASP A 3 0.90 27.89 5.40
N THR A 4 0.69 26.74 6.01
CA THR A 4 0.44 26.58 7.45
C THR A 4 1.65 26.02 8.16
N GLU A 5 1.88 26.43 9.41
CA GLU A 5 2.98 25.92 10.26
C GLU A 5 2.81 24.44 10.57
N ILE A 6 1.58 23.97 10.76
CA ILE A 6 1.26 22.59 11.03
C ILE A 6 0.49 22.00 9.84
N LEU A 7 0.98 20.87 9.30
CA LEU A 7 0.27 20.16 8.25
C LEU A 7 -0.97 19.43 8.79
N PRO A 8 -2.09 19.44 8.05
CA PRO A 8 -3.27 18.68 8.42
C PRO A 8 -2.96 17.18 8.54
N ALA A 9 -3.55 16.50 9.52
CA ALA A 9 -3.35 15.08 9.74
C ALA A 9 -3.77 14.23 8.53
N SER A 10 -4.80 14.65 7.79
CA SER A 10 -5.24 14.02 6.54
C SER A 10 -4.13 13.99 5.48
N ARG A 11 -3.32 15.05 5.38
CA ARG A 11 -2.21 15.11 4.44
C ARG A 11 -1.07 14.18 4.84
N LEU A 12 -0.73 14.13 6.12
CA LEU A 12 0.31 13.23 6.64
C LEU A 12 -0.06 11.75 6.45
N ARG A 13 -1.32 11.39 6.63
CA ARG A 13 -1.82 10.02 6.44
C ARG A 13 -1.84 9.58 4.97
N ARG A 14 -1.90 10.52 4.04
CA ARG A 14 -1.91 10.25 2.60
C ARG A 14 -0.54 10.09 1.97
N ALA A 15 0.51 10.42 2.71
CA ALA A 15 1.87 10.27 2.24
C ALA A 15 2.13 8.80 1.85
N LYS A 16 2.42 8.57 0.57
CA LYS A 16 2.67 7.25 -0.01
C LYS A 16 4.13 7.06 -0.40
N SER A 17 4.89 8.16 -0.43
CA SER A 17 6.29 8.16 -0.81
C SER A 17 7.11 9.02 0.16
N TYR A 18 8.42 8.83 0.18
CA TYR A 18 9.32 9.72 0.93
C TYR A 18 9.23 11.17 0.45
N LEU A 19 8.93 11.37 -0.84
CA LEU A 19 8.77 12.71 -1.41
C LEU A 19 7.57 13.45 -0.80
N ASP A 20 6.47 12.75 -0.52
CA ASP A 20 5.29 13.33 0.13
C ASP A 20 5.58 13.84 1.55
N TRP A 21 6.60 13.29 2.21
CA TRP A 21 7.07 13.77 3.51
C TRP A 21 8.10 14.90 3.38
N VAL A 22 9.04 14.77 2.45
CA VAL A 22 10.17 15.70 2.30
C VAL A 22 9.75 17.00 1.64
N MET A 23 8.93 16.94 0.57
CA MET A 23 8.54 18.15 -0.19
C MET A 23 7.76 19.18 0.63
N PRO A 24 6.80 18.82 1.49
CA PRO A 24 6.15 19.79 2.35
C PRO A 24 7.10 20.52 3.31
N ALA A 25 8.16 19.85 3.78
CA ALA A 25 9.19 20.48 4.60
C ALA A 25 10.04 21.43 3.74
N TYR A 26 10.52 20.96 2.58
CA TYR A 26 11.32 21.75 1.65
C TYR A 26 10.59 23.01 1.15
N LEU A 27 9.32 22.87 0.76
CA LEU A 27 8.51 23.99 0.24
C LEU A 27 8.24 25.09 1.28
N ARG A 28 8.35 24.78 2.57
CA ARG A 28 8.21 25.75 3.66
C ARG A 28 9.54 26.36 4.12
N HIS A 29 10.65 25.82 3.62
CA HIS A 29 12.02 26.25 3.92
C HIS A 29 12.49 27.36 2.97
N PRO A 30 13.41 28.28 3.37
CA PRO A 30 13.96 29.32 2.48
C PRO A 30 14.60 28.77 1.20
N ALA A 31 15.20 27.57 1.23
CA ALA A 31 15.82 26.95 0.06
C ALA A 31 14.86 26.68 -1.11
N ARG A 32 13.54 26.79 -0.92
CA ARG A 32 12.50 26.62 -1.95
C ARG A 32 12.65 27.56 -3.15
N GLU A 33 13.32 28.72 -2.96
CA GLU A 33 13.56 29.70 -4.03
C GLU A 33 14.29 29.10 -5.24
N ARG A 34 15.07 28.04 -5.03
CA ARG A 34 15.72 27.30 -6.12
C ARG A 34 14.71 26.56 -7.01
N LEU A 35 13.61 26.07 -6.43
CA LEU A 35 12.53 25.43 -7.18
C LEU A 35 11.65 26.45 -7.90
N ALA A 36 11.49 27.64 -7.32
CA ALA A 36 10.70 28.73 -7.89
C ALA A 36 11.25 29.22 -9.25
N ALA A 37 12.54 29.04 -9.49
CA ALA A 37 13.16 29.37 -10.78
C ALA A 37 12.74 28.42 -11.93
N GLU A 38 12.30 27.21 -11.60
CA GLU A 38 11.91 26.18 -12.57
C GLU A 38 10.39 25.96 -12.65
N TRP A 39 9.67 26.31 -11.57
CA TRP A 39 8.21 26.13 -11.48
C TRP A 39 7.53 27.44 -11.05
N GLU A 40 6.87 28.10 -11.99
CA GLU A 40 6.18 29.36 -11.75
C GLU A 40 4.83 29.18 -11.03
N ASP A 41 4.15 28.04 -11.22
CA ASP A 41 2.80 27.80 -10.70
C ASP A 41 2.78 26.77 -9.56
N GLY A 42 2.06 27.07 -8.48
CA GLY A 42 1.71 26.12 -7.42
C GLY A 42 2.60 26.14 -6.17
N LEU A 43 3.61 27.00 -6.12
CA LEU A 43 4.43 27.16 -4.90
C LEU A 43 3.67 27.95 -3.80
N PRO A 44 3.92 27.64 -2.51
CA PRO A 44 3.41 28.41 -1.40
C PRO A 44 3.79 29.87 -1.51
N LYS A 45 2.86 30.79 -1.22
CA LYS A 45 3.09 32.24 -1.35
C LYS A 45 4.12 32.78 -0.37
N GLN A 46 4.26 32.14 0.80
CA GLN A 46 5.16 32.55 1.86
C GLN A 46 6.04 31.42 2.37
N CYS A 47 7.25 31.76 2.80
CA CYS A 47 8.12 30.86 3.54
C CYS A 47 7.64 30.79 4.99
N VAL A 48 7.29 29.60 5.47
CA VAL A 48 6.76 29.39 6.83
C VAL A 48 7.89 29.38 7.86
N PHE A 49 9.04 28.80 7.51
CA PHE A 49 10.20 28.64 8.38
C PHE A 49 11.36 29.56 7.97
N SER A 50 11.14 30.85 7.98
CA SER A 50 12.13 31.84 7.51
C SER A 50 13.44 31.87 8.32
N ALA A 51 13.43 31.40 9.56
CA ALA A 51 14.59 31.33 10.44
C ALA A 51 15.29 29.96 10.47
N GLU A 52 14.90 29.02 9.60
CA GLU A 52 15.49 27.68 9.56
C GLU A 52 16.86 27.70 8.85
N GLU A 53 17.89 27.20 9.53
CA GLU A 53 19.29 27.21 9.05
C GLU A 53 19.72 25.87 8.42
N SER A 54 18.85 24.88 8.32
CA SER A 54 19.21 23.59 7.75
C SER A 54 19.61 23.72 6.27
N ALA A 55 20.64 22.98 5.87
CA ALA A 55 21.14 23.00 4.49
C ALA A 55 20.39 21.98 3.62
N TRP A 56 19.76 22.46 2.56
CA TRP A 56 19.08 21.63 1.58
C TRP A 56 19.78 21.67 0.23
N ARG A 57 19.99 20.50 -0.37
CA ARG A 57 20.47 20.35 -1.74
C ARG A 57 19.37 19.70 -2.58
N LEU A 58 18.88 20.41 -3.59
CA LEU A 58 17.95 19.88 -4.58
C LEU A 58 18.64 19.87 -5.94
N SER A 59 18.53 18.74 -6.64
CA SER A 59 18.94 18.58 -8.03
C SER A 59 17.73 18.13 -8.83
N CYS A 60 17.41 18.83 -9.90
CA CYS A 60 16.36 18.44 -10.84
C CYS A 60 17.04 17.87 -12.08
N MET A 61 16.51 16.79 -12.60
CA MET A 61 16.94 16.19 -13.86
C MET A 61 15.72 15.83 -14.69
N THR A 62 15.86 15.86 -15.98
CA THR A 62 14.81 15.40 -16.89
C THR A 62 14.70 13.88 -16.85
N LYS A 63 13.56 13.36 -17.28
CA LYS A 63 13.37 11.89 -17.39
C LYS A 63 14.43 11.24 -18.29
N ASP A 64 14.80 11.93 -19.36
CA ASP A 64 15.77 11.40 -20.33
C ASP A 64 17.19 11.36 -19.73
N GLU A 65 17.58 12.37 -18.94
CA GLU A 65 18.84 12.37 -18.20
C GLU A 65 18.89 11.23 -17.16
N ALA A 66 17.81 11.03 -16.39
CA ALA A 66 17.72 9.94 -15.44
C ALA A 66 17.78 8.56 -16.12
N LEU A 67 17.15 8.38 -17.26
CA LEU A 67 17.21 7.15 -18.04
C LEU A 67 18.62 6.90 -18.61
N GLN A 68 19.30 7.94 -19.06
CA GLN A 68 20.70 7.83 -19.55
C GLN A 68 21.67 7.44 -18.42
N GLU A 69 21.53 8.04 -17.25
CA GLU A 69 22.34 7.70 -16.06
C GLU A 69 22.15 6.24 -15.66
N THR A 70 20.89 5.78 -15.58
CA THR A 70 20.57 4.38 -15.26
C THR A 70 21.09 3.42 -16.34
N ALA A 71 20.97 3.77 -17.62
CA ALA A 71 21.49 2.95 -18.72
C ALA A 71 23.03 2.85 -18.67
N GLN A 72 23.72 3.93 -18.31
CA GLN A 72 25.16 3.94 -18.13
C GLN A 72 25.61 3.05 -16.98
N GLU A 73 24.91 3.09 -15.84
CA GLU A 73 25.19 2.22 -14.69
C GLU A 73 24.99 0.74 -15.05
N GLN A 74 23.91 0.41 -15.78
CA GLN A 74 23.65 -0.95 -16.25
C GLN A 74 24.76 -1.45 -17.19
N LYS A 75 25.18 -0.61 -18.14
CA LYS A 75 26.28 -0.95 -19.07
C LYS A 75 27.59 -1.21 -18.34
N THR A 76 27.93 -0.39 -17.34
CA THR A 76 29.12 -0.59 -16.52
C THR A 76 29.06 -1.91 -15.74
N ALA A 77 27.88 -2.27 -15.21
CA ALA A 77 27.66 -3.53 -14.50
C ALA A 77 27.76 -4.75 -15.43
N GLU A 78 27.27 -4.64 -16.70
CA GLU A 78 27.41 -5.68 -17.72
C GLU A 78 28.90 -5.86 -18.11
N GLU A 79 29.63 -4.79 -18.39
CA GLU A 79 31.05 -4.83 -18.70
C GLU A 79 31.88 -5.49 -17.57
N GLN A 80 31.55 -5.19 -16.31
CA GLN A 80 32.19 -5.86 -15.17
C GLN A 80 31.86 -7.36 -15.13
N ARG A 81 30.60 -7.72 -15.40
CA ARG A 81 30.17 -9.13 -15.43
C ARG A 81 30.89 -9.90 -16.52
N ASP A 82 30.99 -9.32 -17.72
CA ASP A 82 31.69 -9.93 -18.87
C ASP A 82 33.19 -10.08 -18.61
N PHE A 83 33.81 -9.09 -17.96
CA PHE A 83 35.21 -9.18 -17.52
C PHE A 83 35.44 -10.39 -16.59
N PHE A 84 34.57 -10.60 -15.60
CA PHE A 84 34.66 -11.75 -14.69
C PHE A 84 34.31 -13.07 -15.38
N ALA A 85 33.39 -13.06 -16.34
CA ALA A 85 33.04 -14.26 -17.11
C ALA A 85 34.16 -14.71 -18.07
N ALA A 86 34.93 -13.77 -18.62
CA ALA A 86 36.07 -14.03 -19.46
C ALA A 86 37.33 -14.46 -18.72
N TRP A 87 37.34 -14.49 -17.40
CA TRP A 87 38.47 -14.89 -16.60
C TRP A 87 38.75 -16.40 -16.74
N GLU A 88 39.73 -16.75 -17.54
CA GLU A 88 40.17 -18.13 -17.64
C GLU A 88 40.89 -18.57 -16.36
N SER A 89 40.37 -19.64 -15.76
CA SER A 89 40.98 -20.23 -14.58
C SER A 89 42.25 -20.99 -14.96
N PRO A 90 43.43 -20.76 -14.33
CA PRO A 90 44.64 -21.51 -14.61
C PRO A 90 44.45 -23.03 -14.43
N ALA A 91 45.07 -23.85 -15.29
CA ALA A 91 44.77 -25.27 -15.41
C ALA A 91 45.21 -26.16 -14.22
N GLU A 92 46.10 -25.69 -13.35
CA GLU A 92 46.62 -26.50 -12.26
C GLU A 92 45.88 -26.32 -10.95
N MET A 93 45.45 -27.42 -10.36
CA MET A 93 44.68 -27.48 -9.11
C MET A 93 45.63 -27.71 -7.93
N THR A 94 46.17 -26.64 -7.34
CA THR A 94 46.96 -26.73 -6.10
C THR A 94 46.09 -26.97 -4.86
N GLU A 95 46.67 -27.38 -3.73
CA GLU A 95 45.92 -27.60 -2.47
C GLU A 95 45.25 -26.31 -1.97
N GLU A 96 45.92 -25.18 -2.11
CA GLU A 96 45.32 -23.88 -1.74
C GLU A 96 44.10 -23.53 -2.63
N ARG A 97 44.18 -23.83 -3.92
CA ARG A 97 43.05 -23.64 -4.84
C ARG A 97 41.90 -24.56 -4.51
N GLN A 98 42.17 -25.82 -4.14
CA GLN A 98 41.13 -26.73 -3.69
C GLN A 98 40.42 -26.23 -2.42
N ALA A 99 41.22 -25.64 -1.48
CA ALA A 99 40.64 -25.04 -0.28
C ALA A 99 39.76 -23.83 -0.61
N VAL A 100 40.24 -22.94 -1.49
CA VAL A 100 39.43 -21.78 -1.96
C VAL A 100 38.19 -22.25 -2.71
N PHE A 101 38.34 -23.24 -3.61
CA PHE A 101 37.20 -23.78 -4.36
C PHE A 101 36.13 -24.40 -3.46
N ARG A 102 36.58 -25.11 -2.40
CA ARG A 102 35.67 -25.67 -1.38
C ARG A 102 34.91 -24.57 -0.64
N ILE A 103 35.56 -23.45 -0.32
CA ILE A 103 34.89 -22.30 0.32
C ILE A 103 33.93 -21.62 -0.65
N LEU A 104 34.36 -21.38 -1.90
CA LEU A 104 33.51 -20.72 -2.92
C LEU A 104 32.37 -21.60 -3.44
N SER A 105 32.54 -22.92 -3.42
CA SER A 105 31.47 -23.86 -3.79
C SER A 105 30.50 -24.17 -2.66
N TRP A 106 30.74 -23.62 -1.46
CA TRP A 106 29.80 -23.77 -0.37
C TRP A 106 28.47 -23.12 -0.73
N GLN A 107 27.41 -23.90 -0.65
CA GLN A 107 26.05 -23.43 -0.85
C GLN A 107 25.33 -23.38 0.48
N TYR A 108 24.66 -22.29 0.71
CA TYR A 108 23.83 -22.16 1.91
C TYR A 108 22.73 -23.23 1.90
N PRO A 109 22.62 -24.09 2.95
CA PRO A 109 21.68 -25.19 2.96
C PRO A 109 20.22 -24.76 2.79
N HIS A 110 19.88 -23.53 3.24
CA HIS A 110 18.55 -22.95 3.19
C HIS A 110 18.39 -21.96 2.03
N GLY A 111 19.01 -22.25 0.88
CA GLY A 111 18.99 -21.34 -0.27
C GLY A 111 17.60 -21.11 -0.87
N LYS A 112 16.64 -22.00 -0.66
CA LYS A 112 15.24 -21.83 -1.07
C LYS A 112 14.57 -20.78 -0.17
N GLU A 113 14.81 -20.86 1.13
CA GLU A 113 14.25 -19.99 2.17
C GLU A 113 14.72 -18.53 2.02
N THR A 114 15.98 -18.32 1.60
CA THR A 114 16.52 -16.96 1.39
C THR A 114 15.82 -16.17 0.27
N ARG A 115 15.08 -16.84 -0.61
CA ARG A 115 14.30 -16.21 -1.67
C ARG A 115 12.89 -15.80 -1.22
N LEU A 116 12.49 -16.25 -0.05
CA LEU A 116 11.18 -15.93 0.49
C LEU A 116 11.22 -14.57 1.20
N PRO A 117 10.21 -13.75 1.02
CA PRO A 117 10.07 -12.54 1.81
C PRO A 117 9.74 -12.93 3.27
N ALA A 118 10.44 -12.32 4.23
CA ALA A 118 10.14 -12.52 5.64
C ALA A 118 8.77 -11.98 6.06
N LYS A 119 8.26 -11.01 5.28
CA LYS A 119 6.98 -10.33 5.53
C LYS A 119 6.28 -10.00 4.21
N LEU A 120 4.96 -10.16 4.19
CA LEU A 120 4.09 -9.77 3.07
C LEU A 120 2.83 -9.06 3.58
N SER A 121 2.37 -8.08 2.84
CA SER A 121 1.03 -7.54 2.98
C SER A 121 0.02 -8.31 2.12
N ILE A 122 -1.25 -8.25 2.50
CA ILE A 122 -2.34 -8.84 1.68
C ILE A 122 -2.35 -8.28 0.25
N SER A 123 -2.07 -6.99 0.09
CA SER A 123 -2.03 -6.35 -1.22
C SER A 123 -0.89 -6.90 -2.11
N GLU A 124 0.27 -7.20 -1.52
CA GLU A 124 1.38 -7.82 -2.24
C GLU A 124 1.08 -9.27 -2.63
N ILE A 125 0.43 -10.03 -1.75
CA ILE A 125 -0.01 -11.40 -2.05
C ILE A 125 -1.02 -11.36 -3.19
N LYS A 126 -2.04 -10.51 -3.12
CA LYS A 126 -3.05 -10.33 -4.17
C LYS A 126 -2.41 -10.01 -5.53
N ARG A 127 -1.44 -9.10 -5.55
CA ARG A 127 -0.71 -8.75 -6.78
C ARG A 127 0.03 -9.95 -7.36
N LYS A 128 0.77 -10.70 -6.54
CA LYS A 128 1.49 -11.91 -7.00
C LYS A 128 0.53 -12.95 -7.59
N TYR A 129 -0.61 -13.16 -6.97
CA TYR A 129 -1.64 -14.04 -7.52
C TYR A 129 -2.16 -13.58 -8.88
N GLN A 130 -2.39 -12.29 -9.04
CA GLN A 130 -2.82 -11.73 -10.33
C GLN A 130 -1.74 -11.88 -11.39
N GLU A 131 -0.48 -11.62 -11.05
CA GLU A 131 0.68 -11.82 -11.95
C GLU A 131 0.82 -13.30 -12.38
N GLU A 132 0.64 -14.24 -11.48
CA GLU A 132 0.68 -15.68 -11.77
C GLU A 132 -0.48 -16.13 -12.66
N MET A 133 -1.69 -15.59 -12.43
CA MET A 133 -2.89 -15.95 -13.20
C MET A 133 -2.94 -15.34 -14.60
N THR A 134 -2.46 -14.12 -14.76
CA THR A 134 -2.54 -13.38 -16.04
C THR A 134 -1.26 -13.48 -16.85
N GLY A 135 -0.14 -13.87 -16.24
CA GLY A 135 1.18 -13.83 -16.86
C GLY A 135 1.70 -12.41 -17.12
N GLU A 136 1.00 -11.38 -16.65
CA GLU A 136 1.38 -9.98 -16.77
C GLU A 136 2.05 -9.49 -15.49
N ILE A 137 3.20 -8.84 -15.59
CA ILE A 137 3.86 -8.22 -14.46
C ILE A 137 3.08 -6.95 -14.10
N ILE A 138 2.37 -6.99 -12.97
CA ILE A 138 1.64 -5.84 -12.45
C ILE A 138 2.61 -4.98 -11.63
N MET A 139 3.06 -3.89 -12.22
CA MET A 139 3.93 -2.94 -11.53
C MET A 139 3.24 -2.39 -10.27
N PRO A 140 3.95 -2.33 -9.12
CA PRO A 140 3.39 -1.71 -7.93
C PRO A 140 2.97 -0.27 -8.23
N ALA A 141 1.81 0.14 -7.73
CA ALA A 141 1.31 1.51 -7.90
C ALA A 141 2.31 2.59 -7.40
N HIS A 142 3.30 2.22 -6.62
CA HIS A 142 4.37 3.10 -6.12
C HIS A 142 5.49 3.35 -7.12
N GLN A 143 5.54 2.65 -8.28
CA GLN A 143 6.54 2.90 -9.32
C GLN A 143 6.03 3.84 -10.42
N GLU A 144 4.75 4.20 -10.43
CA GLU A 144 4.34 5.38 -11.17
C GLU A 144 4.97 6.60 -10.51
N ILE A 145 5.86 7.29 -11.22
CA ILE A 145 6.35 8.62 -10.82
C ILE A 145 5.14 9.54 -10.84
N ARG A 146 4.45 9.64 -9.71
CA ARG A 146 3.36 10.60 -9.55
C ARG A 146 3.99 11.94 -9.25
N LEU A 147 3.64 12.93 -10.04
CA LEU A 147 3.94 14.30 -9.71
C LEU A 147 3.36 14.60 -8.30
N PRO A 148 4.10 15.32 -7.46
CA PRO A 148 3.62 15.69 -6.14
C PRO A 148 2.28 16.43 -6.22
N ASP A 149 1.39 16.20 -5.24
CA ASP A 149 0.01 16.75 -5.18
C ASP A 149 -0.09 18.29 -5.34
N PHE A 150 1.03 19.01 -5.18
CA PHE A 150 1.06 20.45 -5.33
C PHE A 150 1.20 20.92 -6.80
N ALA A 151 1.53 20.01 -7.73
CA ALA A 151 1.81 20.35 -9.14
C ALA A 151 0.55 20.37 -10.03
N GLU A 152 -0.59 19.83 -9.57
CA GLU A 152 -1.84 19.82 -10.36
C GLU A 152 -3.07 20.08 -9.49
N LYS A 153 -4.02 20.89 -9.98
CA LYS A 153 -5.43 20.90 -9.53
C LYS A 153 -6.09 19.61 -10.04
N ARG A 154 -5.93 18.54 -9.31
CA ARG A 154 -6.29 17.19 -9.74
C ARG A 154 -7.70 16.84 -9.29
N LYS A 155 -8.50 16.29 -10.20
CA LYS A 155 -9.71 15.55 -9.81
C LYS A 155 -9.30 14.33 -8.98
N LEU A 156 -10.04 14.03 -7.91
CA LEU A 156 -9.82 12.85 -7.08
C LEU A 156 -9.78 11.59 -7.93
N SER A 157 -8.73 10.80 -7.76
CA SER A 157 -8.62 9.48 -8.37
C SER A 157 -9.64 8.51 -7.75
N SER A 158 -9.95 7.42 -8.44
CA SER A 158 -10.82 6.36 -7.90
C SER A 158 -10.27 5.78 -6.58
N ALA A 159 -8.95 5.68 -6.45
CA ALA A 159 -8.31 5.21 -5.22
C ALA A 159 -8.50 6.20 -4.04
N GLU A 160 -8.40 7.50 -4.29
CA GLU A 160 -8.63 8.53 -3.27
C GLU A 160 -10.10 8.57 -2.84
N MET A 161 -11.02 8.41 -3.79
CA MET A 161 -12.44 8.26 -3.46
C MET A 161 -12.71 6.99 -2.63
N GLY A 162 -12.05 5.88 -2.95
CA GLY A 162 -12.09 4.65 -2.16
C GLY A 162 -11.63 4.91 -0.72
N THR A 163 -10.48 5.53 -0.55
CA THR A 163 -9.94 5.89 0.77
C THR A 163 -10.90 6.80 1.56
N ALA A 164 -11.53 7.77 0.90
CA ALA A 164 -12.51 8.64 1.56
C ALA A 164 -13.75 7.86 2.04
N MET A 165 -14.22 6.89 1.23
CA MET A 165 -15.33 6.01 1.63
C MET A 165 -14.95 5.14 2.83
N HIS A 166 -13.75 4.53 2.85
CA HIS A 166 -13.25 3.77 4.00
C HIS A 166 -13.14 4.64 5.25
N THR A 167 -12.61 5.87 5.13
CA THR A 167 -12.54 6.80 6.26
C THR A 167 -13.92 7.13 6.82
N PHE A 168 -14.94 7.32 5.96
CA PHE A 168 -16.28 7.52 6.42
C PHE A 168 -16.84 6.28 7.15
N MET A 169 -16.67 5.09 6.59
CA MET A 169 -17.12 3.83 7.18
C MET A 169 -16.42 3.51 8.50
N GLU A 170 -15.12 3.85 8.63
CA GLU A 170 -14.37 3.75 9.88
C GLU A 170 -15.00 4.57 11.01
N GLU A 171 -15.43 5.81 10.71
CA GLU A 171 -15.96 6.75 11.71
C GLU A 171 -17.46 6.60 11.96
N ALA A 172 -18.21 6.05 11.00
CA ALA A 172 -19.65 5.87 11.12
C ALA A 172 -20.00 4.89 12.24
N ASP A 173 -21.02 5.21 13.02
CA ASP A 173 -21.57 4.31 14.04
C ASP A 173 -22.55 3.32 13.42
N PHE A 174 -22.16 2.08 13.21
CA PHE A 174 -22.99 1.05 12.58
C PHE A 174 -24.21 0.61 13.41
N ARG A 175 -24.33 1.06 14.65
CA ARG A 175 -25.52 0.82 15.47
C ARG A 175 -26.66 1.82 15.21
N LYS A 176 -26.37 2.87 14.42
CA LYS A 176 -27.35 3.89 14.03
C LYS A 176 -27.94 3.62 12.64
N LYS A 177 -29.13 4.10 12.43
CA LYS A 177 -29.67 4.33 11.08
C LYS A 177 -29.19 5.71 10.63
N TYR A 178 -28.80 5.83 9.39
CA TYR A 178 -28.35 7.10 8.83
C TYR A 178 -29.37 7.58 7.80
N THR A 179 -29.81 8.82 7.97
CA THR A 179 -30.49 9.60 6.93
C THR A 179 -29.44 10.31 6.07
N ARG A 180 -29.90 10.89 4.98
CA ARG A 180 -29.00 11.67 4.12
C ARG A 180 -28.39 12.87 4.86
N GLU A 181 -29.19 13.54 5.68
CA GLU A 181 -28.77 14.69 6.48
C GLU A 181 -27.73 14.29 7.53
N GLU A 182 -27.86 13.11 8.12
CA GLU A 182 -26.87 12.60 9.08
C GLU A 182 -25.57 12.19 8.39
N ILE A 183 -25.61 11.64 7.16
CA ILE A 183 -24.44 11.39 6.35
C ILE A 183 -23.72 12.71 6.02
N ASP A 184 -24.47 13.75 5.63
CA ASP A 184 -23.92 15.06 5.33
C ASP A 184 -23.31 15.71 6.60
N SER A 185 -23.97 15.57 7.75
CA SER A 185 -23.49 16.09 9.04
C SER A 185 -22.19 15.41 9.47
N LEU A 186 -22.11 14.06 9.41
CA LEU A 186 -20.90 13.33 9.72
C LEU A 186 -19.77 13.68 8.73
N THR A 187 -20.08 13.82 7.44
CA THR A 187 -19.10 14.26 6.44
C THR A 187 -18.51 15.63 6.78
N ALA A 188 -19.35 16.59 7.14
CA ALA A 188 -18.90 17.92 7.54
C ALA A 188 -18.02 17.88 8.81
N GLU A 189 -18.39 17.06 9.80
CA GLU A 189 -17.58 16.83 10.99
C GLU A 189 -16.22 16.24 10.65
N LEU A 190 -16.17 15.23 9.76
CA LEU A 190 -14.90 14.60 9.35
C LEU A 190 -13.99 15.59 8.59
N VAL A 191 -14.56 16.49 7.80
CA VAL A 191 -13.81 17.57 7.14
C VAL A 191 -13.29 18.55 8.20
N GLN A 192 -14.10 18.95 9.14
CA GLN A 192 -13.69 19.86 10.21
C GLN A 192 -12.57 19.28 11.08
N ARG A 193 -12.64 17.96 11.38
CA ARG A 193 -11.60 17.24 12.12
C ARG A 193 -10.35 16.93 11.28
N GLY A 194 -10.32 17.30 10.00
CA GLY A 194 -9.22 17.02 9.09
C GLY A 194 -9.02 15.52 8.77
N ARG A 195 -10.06 14.70 8.96
CA ARG A 195 -10.08 13.29 8.55
C ARG A 195 -10.33 13.15 7.05
N LEU A 196 -11.10 14.05 6.48
CA LEU A 196 -11.37 14.23 5.05
C LEU A 196 -10.96 15.62 4.63
N THR A 197 -10.61 15.78 3.37
CA THR A 197 -10.50 17.10 2.74
C THR A 197 -11.88 17.58 2.28
N GLU A 198 -12.02 18.88 2.00
CA GLU A 198 -13.26 19.44 1.44
C GLU A 198 -13.65 18.77 0.12
N GLU A 199 -12.66 18.47 -0.72
CA GLU A 199 -12.90 17.80 -2.00
C GLU A 199 -13.39 16.38 -1.81
N GLU A 200 -12.79 15.60 -0.93
CA GLU A 200 -13.27 14.25 -0.60
C GLU A 200 -14.67 14.28 -0.05
N GLY A 201 -14.97 15.22 0.86
CA GLY A 201 -16.31 15.40 1.38
C GLY A 201 -17.33 15.69 0.28
N LYS A 202 -16.99 16.46 -0.76
CA LYS A 202 -17.86 16.73 -1.92
C LYS A 202 -18.12 15.47 -2.75
N TYR A 203 -17.09 14.66 -2.98
CA TYR A 203 -17.15 13.49 -3.87
C TYR A 203 -17.56 12.19 -3.18
N LEU A 204 -17.80 12.21 -1.85
CA LEU A 204 -18.33 11.07 -1.14
C LEU A 204 -19.63 10.57 -1.78
N ARG A 205 -19.71 9.27 -2.02
CA ARG A 205 -20.86 8.63 -2.72
C ARG A 205 -22.02 8.41 -1.76
N ARG A 206 -22.70 9.49 -1.41
CA ARG A 206 -23.79 9.52 -0.42
C ARG A 206 -24.92 8.56 -0.68
N ARG A 207 -25.24 8.34 -1.97
CA ARG A 207 -26.27 7.38 -2.37
C ARG A 207 -25.89 5.95 -2.01
N GLU A 208 -24.64 5.60 -2.25
CA GLU A 208 -24.11 4.26 -1.96
C GLU A 208 -24.02 4.05 -0.43
N LEU A 209 -23.61 5.06 0.32
CA LEU A 209 -23.63 5.02 1.79
C LEU A 209 -25.06 4.84 2.33
N LEU A 210 -26.02 5.59 1.81
CA LEU A 210 -27.41 5.46 2.23
C LEU A 210 -27.96 4.05 1.92
N GLN A 211 -27.69 3.53 0.71
CA GLN A 211 -28.07 2.16 0.34
C GLN A 211 -27.45 1.11 1.26
N PHE A 212 -26.19 1.30 1.67
CA PHE A 212 -25.56 0.41 2.64
C PHE A 212 -26.29 0.45 3.98
N PHE A 213 -26.56 1.63 4.55
CA PHE A 213 -27.22 1.76 5.85
C PHE A 213 -28.69 1.34 5.86
N GLU A 214 -29.33 1.28 4.69
CA GLU A 214 -30.71 0.75 4.49
C GLU A 214 -30.71 -0.76 4.20
N SER A 215 -29.56 -1.40 3.96
CA SER A 215 -29.47 -2.81 3.60
C SER A 215 -29.75 -3.75 4.77
N GLU A 216 -30.09 -5.00 4.45
CA GLU A 216 -30.23 -6.09 5.43
C GLU A 216 -28.92 -6.32 6.20
N LEU A 217 -27.77 -6.16 5.55
CA LEU A 217 -26.46 -6.27 6.18
C LEU A 217 -26.27 -5.21 7.27
N ALA A 218 -26.67 -3.97 7.02
CA ALA A 218 -26.63 -2.92 8.04
C ALA A 218 -27.63 -3.18 9.18
N GLU A 219 -28.75 -3.84 8.93
CA GLU A 219 -29.66 -4.26 9.97
C GLU A 219 -29.05 -5.33 10.87
N ARG A 220 -28.36 -6.30 10.29
CA ARG A 220 -27.59 -7.30 11.03
C ARG A 220 -26.49 -6.64 11.87
N LEU A 221 -25.73 -5.70 11.29
CA LEU A 221 -24.70 -4.93 12.00
C LEU A 221 -25.26 -4.20 13.22
N ARG A 222 -26.46 -3.61 13.13
CA ARG A 222 -27.11 -2.94 14.28
C ARG A 222 -27.41 -3.90 15.42
N GLY A 223 -27.75 -5.14 15.10
CA GLY A 223 -28.00 -6.20 16.06
C GLY A 223 -26.78 -7.01 16.51
N ALA A 224 -25.63 -6.74 15.94
CA ALA A 224 -24.42 -7.51 16.20
C ALA A 224 -23.94 -7.41 17.66
N GLU A 225 -23.42 -8.50 18.18
CA GLU A 225 -22.85 -8.55 19.55
C GLU A 225 -21.56 -7.72 19.62
N ARG A 226 -20.71 -7.86 18.63
CA ARG A 226 -19.43 -7.17 18.51
C ARG A 226 -19.25 -6.68 17.07
N ILE A 227 -18.74 -5.46 16.91
CA ILE A 227 -18.35 -4.87 15.62
C ILE A 227 -16.93 -4.35 15.78
N GLU A 228 -16.04 -4.78 14.91
CA GLU A 228 -14.66 -4.29 14.83
C GLU A 228 -14.42 -3.72 13.44
N LYS A 229 -13.80 -2.54 13.38
CA LYS A 229 -13.50 -1.82 12.12
C LYS A 229 -12.02 -1.53 12.04
N GLU A 230 -11.48 -1.50 10.82
CA GLU A 230 -10.07 -1.20 10.54
C GLU A 230 -9.13 -1.99 11.47
N ARG A 231 -9.41 -3.30 11.62
CA ARG A 231 -8.68 -4.15 12.55
C ARG A 231 -7.35 -4.61 11.94
N PRO A 232 -6.19 -4.14 12.45
CA PRO A 232 -4.91 -4.66 12.01
C PRO A 232 -4.69 -6.08 12.51
N PHE A 233 -4.07 -6.90 11.68
CA PHE A 233 -3.63 -8.25 12.06
C PHE A 233 -2.23 -8.55 11.57
N SER A 234 -1.60 -9.50 12.23
CA SER A 234 -0.36 -10.13 11.80
C SER A 234 -0.45 -11.62 12.12
N VAL A 235 -0.21 -12.47 11.14
CA VAL A 235 -0.31 -13.93 11.27
C VAL A 235 0.85 -14.59 10.53
N LEU A 236 1.40 -15.66 11.12
CA LEU A 236 2.39 -16.50 10.47
C LEU A 236 1.68 -17.51 9.57
N MET A 237 2.14 -17.61 8.32
CA MET A 237 1.59 -18.53 7.32
C MET A 237 2.72 -19.26 6.59
N GLN A 238 2.49 -20.50 6.24
CA GLN A 238 3.46 -21.27 5.46
C GLN A 238 3.42 -20.85 4.00
N PRO A 239 4.57 -20.86 3.29
CA PRO A 239 4.63 -20.46 1.87
C PRO A 239 3.65 -21.19 0.97
N LYS A 240 3.40 -22.48 1.23
CA LYS A 240 2.43 -23.29 0.49
C LYS A 240 0.97 -22.84 0.63
N GLU A 241 0.66 -22.04 1.65
CA GLU A 241 -0.67 -21.45 1.85
C GLU A 241 -0.83 -20.15 1.08
N LEU A 242 0.31 -19.55 0.66
CA LEU A 242 0.38 -18.24 0.03
C LEU A 242 0.71 -18.30 -1.47
N PHE A 243 1.33 -19.36 -1.94
CA PHE A 243 1.85 -19.49 -3.31
C PHE A 243 1.57 -20.85 -3.92
N PHE A 244 1.40 -20.88 -5.27
CA PHE A 244 1.09 -22.09 -6.05
C PHE A 244 2.37 -22.69 -6.62
N GLY A 245 3.34 -23.07 -6.05
CA GLY A 245 4.52 -23.72 -6.63
C GLY A 245 4.92 -24.97 -5.87
N GLU A 246 5.39 -26.01 -6.55
CA GLU A 246 5.96 -27.20 -5.93
C GLU A 246 7.15 -26.84 -5.04
N GLU A 247 7.91 -25.81 -5.41
CA GLU A 247 9.06 -25.29 -4.67
C GLU A 247 8.71 -24.80 -3.25
N TYR A 248 7.45 -24.38 -3.02
CA TYR A 248 7.00 -23.87 -1.72
C TYR A 248 6.53 -24.98 -0.78
N ARG A 249 6.29 -26.19 -1.27
CA ARG A 249 5.72 -27.30 -0.47
C ARG A 249 6.68 -27.82 0.58
N GLU A 250 7.97 -27.81 0.29
CA GLU A 250 9.02 -28.32 1.18
C GLU A 250 9.56 -27.28 2.16
N VAL A 251 9.21 -26.02 1.97
CA VAL A 251 9.69 -24.92 2.82
C VAL A 251 8.88 -24.89 4.11
N THR A 252 9.58 -24.94 5.23
CA THR A 252 8.99 -24.96 6.57
C THR A 252 8.97 -23.59 7.25
N ASP A 253 9.78 -22.66 6.75
CA ASP A 253 9.84 -21.29 7.28
C ASP A 253 8.51 -20.58 7.05
N GLU A 254 8.08 -19.82 8.04
CA GLU A 254 6.82 -19.08 7.99
C GLU A 254 7.06 -17.64 7.54
N ILE A 255 6.09 -17.10 6.83
CA ILE A 255 6.06 -15.72 6.36
C ILE A 255 5.09 -14.94 7.25
N LEU A 256 5.53 -13.79 7.75
CA LEU A 256 4.66 -12.88 8.48
C LEU A 256 3.72 -12.16 7.50
N VAL A 257 2.44 -12.51 7.53
CA VAL A 257 1.41 -11.84 6.74
C VAL A 257 0.70 -10.80 7.59
N ASN A 258 0.62 -9.58 7.08
CA ASN A 258 -0.07 -8.51 7.76
C ASN A 258 -1.06 -7.79 6.84
N GLY A 259 -2.08 -7.22 7.45
CA GLY A 259 -3.12 -6.47 6.77
C GLY A 259 -4.02 -5.74 7.75
N ILE A 260 -5.02 -5.10 7.20
CA ILE A 260 -6.10 -4.44 7.94
C ILE A 260 -7.41 -5.00 7.41
N ILE A 261 -8.27 -5.45 8.31
CA ILE A 261 -9.60 -5.93 8.00
C ILE A 261 -10.55 -4.74 8.11
N ASP A 262 -11.27 -4.43 7.04
CA ASP A 262 -12.15 -3.27 6.98
C ASP A 262 -13.23 -3.32 8.06
N CYS A 263 -13.95 -4.44 8.14
CA CYS A 263 -14.93 -4.68 9.18
C CYS A 263 -15.19 -6.18 9.37
N TYR A 264 -15.39 -6.58 10.60
CA TYR A 264 -16.06 -7.83 10.92
C TYR A 264 -17.00 -7.65 12.11
N PHE A 265 -18.02 -8.47 12.19
CA PHE A 265 -18.93 -8.47 13.31
C PHE A 265 -19.33 -9.90 13.69
N THR A 266 -19.88 -10.07 14.90
CA THR A 266 -20.28 -11.38 15.41
C THR A 266 -21.78 -11.45 15.68
N GLU A 267 -22.36 -12.57 15.26
CA GLU A 267 -23.74 -12.97 15.56
C GLU A 267 -23.69 -14.39 16.14
N LYS A 268 -24.15 -14.59 17.37
CA LYS A 268 -24.19 -15.92 18.01
C LYS A 268 -22.85 -16.66 17.90
N ASP A 269 -21.77 -16.01 18.27
CA ASP A 269 -20.38 -16.53 18.22
C ASP A 269 -19.85 -16.86 16.81
N VAL A 270 -20.54 -16.46 15.76
CA VAL A 270 -20.11 -16.63 14.37
C VAL A 270 -19.69 -15.27 13.80
N GLY A 271 -18.54 -15.23 13.17
CA GLY A 271 -18.01 -14.04 12.52
C GLY A 271 -18.55 -13.88 11.09
N ILE A 272 -18.85 -12.66 10.74
CA ILE A 272 -19.17 -12.20 9.39
C ILE A 272 -18.13 -11.15 9.01
N LEU A 273 -17.43 -11.37 7.91
CA LEU A 273 -16.38 -10.49 7.39
C LEU A 273 -16.94 -9.59 6.29
N ILE A 274 -16.62 -8.32 6.35
CA ILE A 274 -17.02 -7.33 5.34
C ILE A 274 -15.75 -6.64 4.82
N ASP A 275 -15.62 -6.57 3.51
CA ASP A 275 -14.56 -5.85 2.81
C ASP A 275 -15.23 -4.83 1.86
N TYR A 276 -14.98 -3.53 2.07
CA TYR A 276 -15.61 -2.46 1.30
C TYR A 276 -14.87 -2.24 0.00
N LYS A 277 -15.62 -2.28 -1.11
CA LYS A 277 -15.06 -2.01 -2.44
C LYS A 277 -15.81 -0.90 -3.14
N SER A 278 -15.07 0.06 -3.65
CA SER A 278 -15.59 1.19 -4.41
C SER A 278 -15.55 0.98 -5.92
N ASP A 279 -15.19 -0.22 -6.37
CA ASP A 279 -15.10 -0.57 -7.78
C ASP A 279 -16.48 -0.55 -8.44
N ARG A 280 -16.51 -0.14 -9.71
CA ARG A 280 -17.73 -0.30 -10.52
C ARG A 280 -17.89 -1.77 -10.87
N ILE A 281 -18.90 -2.39 -10.33
CA ILE A 281 -19.21 -3.80 -10.57
C ILE A 281 -20.04 -3.89 -11.85
N TYR A 282 -19.54 -4.66 -12.81
CA TYR A 282 -20.30 -5.05 -14.01
C TYR A 282 -20.76 -6.51 -13.92
N ASP A 283 -20.05 -7.33 -13.13
CA ASP A 283 -20.35 -8.74 -12.91
C ASP A 283 -19.96 -9.15 -11.48
N GLU A 284 -20.92 -9.75 -10.76
CA GLU A 284 -20.75 -10.19 -9.38
C GLU A 284 -19.78 -11.39 -9.28
N GLU A 285 -19.79 -12.28 -10.27
CA GLU A 285 -18.91 -13.46 -10.26
C GLU A 285 -17.44 -13.03 -10.46
N ASP A 286 -17.18 -12.09 -11.35
CA ASP A 286 -15.85 -11.53 -11.56
C ASP A 286 -15.32 -10.84 -10.28
N LEU A 287 -16.19 -10.10 -9.59
CA LEU A 287 -15.83 -9.48 -8.31
C LEU A 287 -15.46 -10.54 -7.26
N LYS A 288 -16.29 -11.56 -7.08
CA LYS A 288 -16.03 -12.66 -6.13
C LYS A 288 -14.71 -13.36 -6.45
N ALA A 289 -14.44 -13.62 -7.74
CA ALA A 289 -13.19 -14.25 -8.15
C ALA A 289 -11.95 -13.38 -7.81
N ARG A 290 -12.02 -12.07 -8.07
CA ARG A 290 -10.91 -11.13 -7.79
C ARG A 290 -10.60 -10.98 -6.31
N TYR A 291 -11.61 -11.03 -5.44
CA TYR A 291 -11.44 -10.77 -4.02
C TYR A 291 -11.42 -12.03 -3.16
N ARG A 292 -11.70 -13.20 -3.73
CA ARG A 292 -11.74 -14.48 -3.02
C ARG A 292 -10.50 -14.72 -2.18
N ILE A 293 -9.32 -14.55 -2.78
CA ILE A 293 -8.05 -14.77 -2.09
C ILE A 293 -7.88 -13.82 -0.90
N GLN A 294 -8.21 -12.56 -1.07
CA GLN A 294 -8.16 -11.57 0.01
C GLN A 294 -9.08 -11.97 1.16
N LEU A 295 -10.31 -12.36 0.86
CA LEU A 295 -11.30 -12.79 1.85
C LEU A 295 -10.90 -14.09 2.55
N GLU A 296 -10.33 -15.06 1.82
CA GLU A 296 -9.78 -16.30 2.39
C GLU A 296 -8.60 -16.03 3.35
N LEU A 297 -7.71 -15.11 3.00
CA LEU A 297 -6.59 -14.71 3.86
C LEU A 297 -7.08 -13.96 5.10
N TYR A 298 -8.03 -13.07 4.97
CA TYR A 298 -8.65 -12.39 6.11
C TYR A 298 -9.37 -13.37 7.04
N ARG A 299 -10.13 -14.31 6.47
CA ARG A 299 -10.77 -15.38 7.21
C ARG A 299 -9.75 -16.18 8.01
N THR A 300 -8.71 -16.67 7.36
CA THR A 300 -7.64 -17.46 8.00
C THR A 300 -6.96 -16.66 9.11
N ALA A 301 -6.72 -15.36 8.89
CA ALA A 301 -6.13 -14.48 9.89
C ALA A 301 -7.03 -14.35 11.12
N LEU A 302 -8.32 -14.09 10.95
CA LEU A 302 -9.27 -13.98 12.06
C LEU A 302 -9.42 -15.30 12.82
N GLU A 303 -9.55 -16.41 12.12
CA GLU A 303 -9.68 -17.74 12.72
C GLU A 303 -8.45 -18.10 13.55
N ARG A 304 -7.23 -17.80 13.06
CA ARG A 304 -5.98 -18.09 13.77
C ARG A 304 -5.68 -17.14 14.92
N THR A 305 -5.94 -15.84 14.73
CA THR A 305 -5.54 -14.82 15.72
C THR A 305 -6.59 -14.60 16.80
N MET A 306 -7.86 -14.80 16.49
CA MET A 306 -8.97 -14.48 17.39
C MET A 306 -9.80 -15.69 17.79
N GLY A 307 -9.61 -16.85 17.15
CA GLY A 307 -10.40 -18.06 17.41
C GLY A 307 -11.88 -17.92 17.02
N ILE A 308 -12.19 -16.99 16.11
CA ILE A 308 -13.57 -16.73 15.63
C ILE A 308 -13.78 -17.51 14.33
N SER A 309 -14.81 -18.37 14.30
CA SER A 309 -15.18 -19.06 13.06
C SER A 309 -15.91 -18.09 12.13
N ILE A 310 -15.40 -17.89 10.91
CA ILE A 310 -16.00 -17.03 9.90
C ILE A 310 -16.92 -17.85 8.99
N ARG A 311 -18.20 -17.52 8.95
CA ARG A 311 -19.21 -18.23 8.17
C ARG A 311 -19.53 -17.54 6.85
N GLU A 312 -19.49 -16.22 6.83
CA GLU A 312 -19.86 -15.41 5.67
C GLU A 312 -18.77 -14.37 5.39
N THR A 313 -18.51 -14.13 4.11
CA THR A 313 -17.54 -13.14 3.63
C THR A 313 -18.13 -12.39 2.42
#